data_93f1831c11cfd238eae4681fc2ab730d
#
_entry.id   93f1831c11cfd238eae4681fc2ab730d
#
_cell.length_a   1.000
_cell.length_b   1.000
_cell.length_c   1.000
_cell.angle_alpha   90.00
_cell.angle_beta   90.00
_cell.angle_gamma   90.00
#
_symmetry.space_group_name_H-M   'P 1'
#
loop_
_entity.id
_entity.type
_entity.pdbx_description
1 polymer ?
#
loop_
_entity_poly.entity_id
_entity_poly.type
_entity_poly.pdbx_seq_one_letter_code
_entity_poly.pdbx_strand_id
1 'polypeptide(L)'
;MIHPYNDYYLPVLQNRLGDLFEIALVFEKIEVNEFENIFINSIMADAFETNNMKYTLGKSSSELLSIIMNNEPKEYNMSPIATPEYWSGYVLCYISWYFNVSFKYIFKKVPLKELIMNYFPYHEMDIKHLIDFYKERLNIPSKLKIIREKNGLSQKELAVLTNIPLRTIKSYEQKTVDISKAQVETVYVLARELNCKIEDLI
;
A
#
# COMPACT_ATOMS: atom_id res chain seq x y z
N MET A 1 6.56 -9.27 8.34
CA MET A 1 6.30 -8.00 7.60
C MET A 1 5.41 -7.16 8.49
N ILE A 2 5.75 -5.90 8.74
CA ILE A 2 4.88 -5.02 9.53
C ILE A 2 3.87 -4.41 8.58
N HIS A 3 2.63 -4.80 8.76
CA HIS A 3 1.49 -4.19 8.06
C HIS A 3 0.99 -2.96 8.83
N PRO A 4 0.38 -1.99 8.19
CA PRO A 4 -0.09 -0.76 8.85
C PRO A 4 -1.19 -1.05 9.89
N TYR A 5 -1.89 -2.17 9.73
CA TYR A 5 -2.94 -2.64 10.66
C TYR A 5 -3.11 -4.15 10.59
N ASN A 6 -3.84 -4.71 11.56
CA ASN A 6 -4.08 -6.15 11.67
C ASN A 6 -4.85 -6.67 10.43
N ASP A 7 -4.45 -7.85 9.93
CA ASP A 7 -5.05 -8.54 8.78
C ASP A 7 -6.54 -8.86 8.96
N TYR A 8 -7.01 -8.97 10.21
CA TYR A 8 -8.43 -9.14 10.53
C TYR A 8 -9.34 -8.08 9.90
N TYR A 9 -8.87 -6.85 9.78
CA TYR A 9 -9.64 -5.75 9.18
C TYR A 9 -9.53 -5.68 7.66
N LEU A 10 -8.52 -6.33 7.08
CA LEU A 10 -8.20 -6.21 5.67
C LEU A 10 -9.36 -6.56 4.72
N PRO A 11 -10.09 -7.69 4.89
CA PRO A 11 -11.19 -8.02 3.97
C PRO A 11 -12.30 -6.96 3.96
N VAL A 12 -12.62 -6.39 5.11
CA VAL A 12 -13.64 -5.34 5.21
C VAL A 12 -13.18 -4.07 4.49
N LEU A 13 -11.91 -3.68 4.66
CA LEU A 13 -11.37 -2.50 4.00
C LEU A 13 -11.24 -2.70 2.49
N GLN A 14 -10.84 -3.89 2.03
CA GLN A 14 -10.80 -4.23 0.61
C GLN A 14 -12.17 -4.09 -0.05
N ASN A 15 -13.20 -4.71 0.53
CA ASN A 15 -14.56 -4.60 0.00
C ASN A 15 -15.04 -3.14 0.01
N ARG A 16 -14.79 -2.41 1.09
CA ARG A 16 -15.18 -1.01 1.23
C ARG A 16 -14.54 -0.11 0.17
N LEU A 17 -13.24 -0.31 -0.09
CA LEU A 17 -12.53 0.44 -1.12
C LEU A 17 -12.97 0.01 -2.53
N GLY A 18 -13.24 -1.27 -2.73
CA GLY A 18 -13.84 -1.78 -3.97
C GLY A 18 -15.17 -1.11 -4.28
N ASP A 19 -16.12 -1.14 -3.32
CA ASP A 19 -17.42 -0.48 -3.46
C ASP A 19 -17.27 1.03 -3.74
N LEU A 20 -16.35 1.70 -3.04
CA LEU A 20 -16.10 3.14 -3.24
C LEU A 20 -15.68 3.43 -4.68
N PHE A 21 -14.78 2.63 -5.25
CA PHE A 21 -14.30 2.80 -6.62
C PHE A 21 -15.39 2.50 -7.63
N GLU A 22 -16.18 1.43 -7.41
CA GLU A 22 -17.31 1.11 -8.28
C GLU A 22 -18.35 2.23 -8.27
N ILE A 23 -18.72 2.74 -7.11
CA ILE A 23 -19.66 3.85 -6.99
C ILE A 23 -19.15 5.07 -7.76
N ALA A 24 -17.91 5.45 -7.55
CA ALA A 24 -17.33 6.63 -8.18
C ALA A 24 -17.23 6.53 -9.70
N LEU A 25 -16.76 5.39 -10.20
CA LEU A 25 -16.40 5.23 -11.61
C LEU A 25 -17.55 4.70 -12.47
N VAL A 26 -18.37 3.78 -11.92
CA VAL A 26 -19.48 3.15 -12.68
C VAL A 26 -20.79 3.90 -12.49
N PHE A 27 -21.18 4.21 -11.26
CA PHE A 27 -22.46 4.85 -10.96
C PHE A 27 -22.41 6.36 -11.14
N GLU A 28 -21.43 7.04 -10.54
CA GLU A 28 -21.28 8.50 -10.67
C GLU A 28 -20.53 8.92 -11.94
N LYS A 29 -19.91 7.96 -12.65
CA LYS A 29 -19.22 8.17 -13.94
C LYS A 29 -18.14 9.24 -13.90
N ILE A 30 -17.46 9.35 -12.75
CA ILE A 30 -16.31 10.24 -12.61
C ILE A 30 -15.18 9.72 -13.51
N GLU A 31 -14.51 10.62 -14.23
CA GLU A 31 -13.40 10.21 -15.09
C GLU A 31 -12.25 9.61 -14.25
N VAL A 32 -11.61 8.55 -14.75
CA VAL A 32 -10.65 7.73 -13.99
C VAL A 32 -9.48 8.55 -13.44
N ASN A 33 -8.87 9.40 -14.26
CA ASN A 33 -7.73 10.21 -13.81
C ASN A 33 -8.17 11.33 -12.86
N GLU A 34 -9.37 11.85 -13.04
CA GLU A 34 -9.98 12.82 -12.12
C GLU A 34 -10.22 12.18 -10.76
N PHE A 35 -10.85 11.00 -10.73
CA PHE A 35 -11.09 10.27 -9.50
C PHE A 35 -9.77 9.88 -8.79
N GLU A 36 -8.79 9.36 -9.53
CA GLU A 36 -7.46 9.07 -8.98
C GLU A 36 -6.89 10.27 -8.22
N ASN A 37 -6.88 11.44 -8.87
CA ASN A 37 -6.34 12.66 -8.29
C ASN A 37 -7.12 13.15 -7.06
N ILE A 38 -8.46 13.12 -7.13
CA ILE A 38 -9.32 13.49 -6.00
C ILE A 38 -9.11 12.54 -4.82
N PHE A 39 -9.09 11.23 -5.09
CA PHE A 39 -8.96 10.19 -4.07
C PHE A 39 -7.63 10.29 -3.31
N ILE A 40 -6.48 10.36 -4.00
CA ILE A 40 -5.16 10.39 -3.33
C ILE A 40 -4.90 11.66 -2.53
N ASN A 41 -5.65 12.73 -2.78
CA ASN A 41 -5.55 13.98 -2.02
C ASN A 41 -6.67 14.11 -0.97
N SER A 42 -7.53 13.08 -0.84
CA SER A 42 -8.62 13.08 0.12
C SER A 42 -8.19 12.54 1.48
N ILE A 43 -8.90 12.93 2.52
CA ILE A 43 -8.77 12.35 3.87
C ILE A 43 -9.08 10.84 3.89
N MET A 44 -9.81 10.33 2.88
CA MET A 44 -10.15 8.92 2.78
C MET A 44 -8.94 8.06 2.41
N ALA A 45 -8.05 8.53 1.54
CA ALA A 45 -6.81 7.82 1.23
C ALA A 45 -6.00 7.56 2.51
N ASP A 46 -5.76 8.61 3.31
CA ASP A 46 -5.07 8.49 4.60
C ASP A 46 -5.83 7.57 5.57
N ALA A 47 -7.16 7.66 5.62
CA ALA A 47 -7.97 6.83 6.50
C ALA A 47 -7.85 5.33 6.18
N PHE A 48 -7.77 4.94 4.91
CA PHE A 48 -7.55 3.54 4.52
C PHE A 48 -6.11 3.10 4.76
N GLU A 49 -5.12 3.96 4.51
CA GLU A 49 -3.70 3.66 4.74
C GLU A 49 -3.40 3.42 6.23
N THR A 50 -4.08 4.13 7.13
CA THR A 50 -3.85 4.07 8.59
C THR A 50 -4.91 3.27 9.35
N ASN A 51 -5.94 2.74 8.66
CA ASN A 51 -7.14 2.15 9.26
C ASN A 51 -7.79 3.07 10.30
N ASN A 52 -8.11 4.30 9.90
CA ASN A 52 -8.90 5.20 10.76
C ASN A 52 -10.35 4.70 10.81
N MET A 53 -10.67 3.95 11.88
CA MET A 53 -11.95 3.23 12.04
C MET A 53 -13.17 4.15 11.99
N LYS A 54 -13.04 5.44 12.30
CA LYS A 54 -14.13 6.41 12.19
C LYS A 54 -14.70 6.46 10.77
N TYR A 55 -13.84 6.30 9.76
CA TYR A 55 -14.22 6.31 8.35
C TYR A 55 -14.34 4.88 7.81
N THR A 56 -13.31 4.09 7.95
CA THR A 56 -13.21 2.78 7.30
C THR A 56 -14.23 1.74 7.78
N LEU A 57 -14.66 1.81 9.04
CA LEU A 57 -15.67 0.91 9.63
C LEU A 57 -16.97 1.64 9.96
N GLY A 58 -16.90 2.91 10.32
CA GLY A 58 -18.04 3.69 10.79
C GLY A 58 -18.94 4.27 9.68
N LYS A 59 -18.54 4.14 8.40
CA LYS A 59 -19.28 4.72 7.26
C LYS A 59 -19.41 3.74 6.10
N SER A 60 -20.51 3.87 5.35
CA SER A 60 -20.69 3.16 4.08
C SER A 60 -19.79 3.74 2.97
N SER A 61 -19.58 2.99 1.89
CA SER A 61 -18.79 3.47 0.74
C SER A 61 -19.43 4.69 0.07
N SER A 62 -20.76 4.77 0.07
CA SER A 62 -21.50 5.95 -0.41
C SER A 62 -21.24 7.19 0.47
N GLU A 63 -21.27 7.04 1.79
CA GLU A 63 -20.93 8.14 2.71
C GLU A 63 -19.46 8.57 2.56
N LEU A 64 -18.54 7.63 2.31
CA LEU A 64 -17.13 7.96 2.05
C LEU A 64 -16.98 8.78 0.77
N LEU A 65 -17.67 8.38 -0.32
CA LEU A 65 -17.66 9.16 -1.55
C LEU A 65 -18.29 10.53 -1.37
N SER A 66 -19.38 10.63 -0.61
CA SER A 66 -20.05 11.92 -0.35
C SER A 66 -19.11 12.91 0.38
N ILE A 67 -18.27 12.41 1.29
CA ILE A 67 -17.25 13.22 1.96
C ILE A 67 -16.17 13.67 0.96
N ILE A 68 -15.71 12.78 0.08
CA ILE A 68 -14.71 13.09 -0.94
C ILE A 68 -15.24 14.17 -1.90
N MET A 69 -16.49 14.03 -2.32
CA MET A 69 -17.12 14.90 -3.32
C MET A 69 -17.82 16.12 -2.71
N ASN A 70 -17.85 16.23 -1.37
CA ASN A 70 -18.58 17.28 -0.64
C ASN A 70 -20.05 17.39 -1.07
N ASN A 71 -20.74 16.25 -1.14
CA ASN A 71 -22.16 16.14 -1.49
C ASN A 71 -22.91 15.23 -0.49
N GLU A 72 -24.22 15.06 -0.68
CA GLU A 72 -25.02 14.14 0.12
C GLU A 72 -24.83 12.68 -0.32
N PRO A 73 -24.83 11.70 0.62
CA PRO A 73 -24.75 10.30 0.28
C PRO A 73 -26.01 9.84 -0.44
N LYS A 74 -25.82 8.96 -1.42
CA LYS A 74 -26.89 8.37 -2.23
C LYS A 74 -26.97 6.86 -1.98
N GLU A 75 -28.12 6.27 -2.27
CA GLU A 75 -28.27 4.81 -2.30
C GLU A 75 -27.94 4.28 -3.70
N TYR A 76 -27.19 3.17 -3.74
CA TYR A 76 -26.81 2.49 -4.97
C TYR A 76 -27.22 1.03 -4.92
N ASN A 77 -27.78 0.54 -6.01
CA ASN A 77 -28.07 -0.88 -6.15
C ASN A 77 -26.84 -1.59 -6.74
N MET A 78 -25.96 -2.02 -5.86
CA MET A 78 -24.70 -2.68 -6.23
C MET A 78 -24.97 -4.04 -6.87
N SER A 79 -24.23 -4.34 -7.95
CA SER A 79 -24.27 -5.67 -8.57
C SER A 79 -23.55 -6.70 -7.69
N PRO A 80 -24.03 -7.95 -7.62
CA PRO A 80 -23.29 -9.04 -7.00
C PRO A 80 -22.04 -9.47 -7.80
N ILE A 81 -21.90 -8.99 -9.04
CA ILE A 81 -20.77 -9.29 -9.93
C ILE A 81 -19.76 -8.16 -9.80
N ALA A 82 -18.55 -8.50 -9.35
CA ALA A 82 -17.46 -7.53 -9.23
C ALA A 82 -17.07 -6.95 -10.60
N THR A 83 -17.10 -5.63 -10.69
CA THR A 83 -16.62 -4.90 -11.88
C THR A 83 -15.09 -4.76 -11.86
N PRO A 84 -14.44 -4.44 -12.98
CA PRO A 84 -13.01 -4.09 -13.00
C PRO A 84 -12.68 -2.92 -12.05
N GLU A 85 -13.58 -1.98 -11.91
CA GLU A 85 -13.45 -0.82 -11.02
C GLU A 85 -13.51 -1.25 -9.55
N TYR A 86 -14.47 -2.09 -9.16
CA TYR A 86 -14.52 -2.69 -7.84
C TYR A 86 -13.22 -3.45 -7.53
N TRP A 87 -12.81 -4.34 -8.44
CA TRP A 87 -11.61 -5.15 -8.27
C TRP A 87 -10.36 -4.27 -8.10
N SER A 88 -10.27 -3.17 -8.84
CA SER A 88 -9.13 -2.26 -8.74
C SER A 88 -9.00 -1.63 -7.34
N GLY A 89 -10.11 -1.21 -6.74
CA GLY A 89 -10.14 -0.71 -5.36
C GLY A 89 -9.79 -1.80 -4.34
N TYR A 90 -10.36 -2.99 -4.51
CA TYR A 90 -10.11 -4.16 -3.67
C TYR A 90 -8.62 -4.53 -3.65
N VAL A 91 -8.00 -4.63 -4.81
CA VAL A 91 -6.59 -4.98 -4.97
C VAL A 91 -5.67 -3.85 -4.51
N LEU A 92 -6.01 -2.60 -4.80
CA LEU A 92 -5.25 -1.44 -4.36
C LEU A 92 -5.11 -1.40 -2.83
N CYS A 93 -6.20 -1.70 -2.11
CA CYS A 93 -6.18 -1.80 -0.65
C CYS A 93 -5.19 -2.89 -0.17
N TYR A 94 -5.21 -4.06 -0.82
CA TYR A 94 -4.31 -5.16 -0.49
C TYR A 94 -2.85 -4.80 -0.79
N ILE A 95 -2.54 -4.22 -1.94
CA ILE A 95 -1.19 -3.80 -2.33
C ILE A 95 -0.63 -2.79 -1.32
N SER A 96 -1.42 -1.77 -0.98
CA SER A 96 -1.04 -0.75 0.01
C SER A 96 -0.73 -1.37 1.37
N TRP A 97 -1.61 -2.24 1.86
CA TRP A 97 -1.45 -2.95 3.12
C TRP A 97 -0.24 -3.89 3.10
N TYR A 98 -0.11 -4.72 2.05
CA TYR A 98 0.94 -5.73 1.95
C TYR A 98 2.34 -5.13 1.90
N PHE A 99 2.52 -4.08 1.10
CA PHE A 99 3.81 -3.41 0.95
C PHE A 99 4.03 -2.27 1.94
N ASN A 100 3.02 -1.90 2.71
CA ASN A 100 3.02 -0.73 3.60
C ASN A 100 3.45 0.54 2.88
N VAL A 101 2.80 0.85 1.78
CA VAL A 101 3.05 2.02 0.93
C VAL A 101 1.77 2.79 0.67
N SER A 102 1.88 4.11 0.52
CA SER A 102 0.72 4.96 0.24
C SER A 102 0.10 4.72 -1.14
N PHE A 103 -1.19 4.98 -1.28
CA PHE A 103 -1.87 4.96 -2.58
C PHE A 103 -1.21 5.93 -3.57
N LYS A 104 -0.78 7.08 -3.11
CA LYS A 104 -0.03 8.05 -3.91
C LYS A 104 1.27 7.46 -4.47
N TYR A 105 1.98 6.65 -3.67
CA TYR A 105 3.18 5.96 -4.16
C TYR A 105 2.83 4.92 -5.21
N ILE A 106 1.75 4.15 -5.00
CA ILE A 106 1.30 3.13 -5.95
C ILE A 106 0.93 3.78 -7.28
N PHE A 107 0.04 4.78 -7.28
CA PHE A 107 -0.44 5.41 -8.50
C PHE A 107 0.65 6.16 -9.30
N LYS A 108 1.70 6.64 -8.62
CA LYS A 108 2.88 7.18 -9.32
C LYS A 108 3.57 6.14 -10.23
N LYS A 109 3.40 4.84 -9.94
CA LYS A 109 4.05 3.72 -10.64
C LYS A 109 3.07 2.92 -11.49
N VAL A 110 1.87 2.80 -11.02
CA VAL A 110 0.75 2.04 -11.61
C VAL A 110 -0.50 2.93 -11.53
N PRO A 111 -0.78 3.75 -12.55
CA PRO A 111 -1.99 4.58 -12.59
C PRO A 111 -3.26 3.74 -12.44
N LEU A 112 -4.33 4.32 -11.89
CA LEU A 112 -5.61 3.64 -11.66
C LEU A 112 -6.16 3.01 -12.95
N LYS A 113 -6.06 3.71 -14.07
CA LYS A 113 -6.47 3.19 -15.38
C LYS A 113 -5.80 1.87 -15.73
N GLU A 114 -4.50 1.75 -15.46
CA GLU A 114 -3.75 0.52 -15.70
C GLU A 114 -4.19 -0.58 -14.73
N LEU A 115 -4.43 -0.24 -13.45
CA LEU A 115 -4.91 -1.19 -12.46
C LEU A 115 -6.26 -1.78 -12.88
N ILE A 116 -7.20 -0.97 -13.39
CA ILE A 116 -8.48 -1.42 -13.94
C ILE A 116 -8.28 -2.36 -15.14
N MET A 117 -7.37 -2.02 -16.06
CA MET A 117 -7.08 -2.86 -17.24
C MET A 117 -6.47 -4.22 -16.86
N ASN A 118 -5.79 -4.30 -15.74
CA ASN A 118 -5.20 -5.54 -15.22
C ASN A 118 -6.25 -6.52 -14.67
N TYR A 119 -7.52 -6.14 -14.60
CA TYR A 119 -8.61 -7.03 -14.18
C TYR A 119 -8.61 -8.33 -14.99
N PHE A 120 -8.70 -8.24 -16.32
CA PHE A 120 -8.88 -9.41 -17.17
C PHE A 120 -7.78 -10.48 -17.05
N PRO A 121 -6.47 -10.13 -17.02
CA PRO A 121 -5.46 -11.17 -16.84
C PRO A 121 -5.33 -11.69 -15.40
N TYR A 122 -5.79 -10.92 -14.37
CA TYR A 122 -5.42 -11.24 -12.99
C TYR A 122 -6.60 -11.53 -12.05
N HIS A 123 -7.86 -11.25 -12.40
CA HIS A 123 -9.00 -11.39 -11.46
C HIS A 123 -9.27 -12.84 -11.05
N GLU A 124 -8.87 -13.83 -11.84
CA GLU A 124 -9.01 -15.26 -11.56
C GLU A 124 -7.75 -15.86 -10.89
N MET A 125 -6.67 -15.09 -10.75
CA MET A 125 -5.42 -15.57 -10.19
C MET A 125 -5.39 -15.44 -8.66
N ASP A 126 -4.59 -16.31 -8.02
CA ASP A 126 -4.25 -16.11 -6.60
C ASP A 126 -3.59 -14.74 -6.41
N ILE A 127 -4.03 -14.02 -5.39
CA ILE A 127 -3.53 -12.69 -5.05
C ILE A 127 -2.00 -12.65 -4.84
N LYS A 128 -1.38 -13.79 -4.53
CA LYS A 128 0.08 -13.90 -4.42
C LYS A 128 0.79 -13.65 -5.75
N HIS A 129 0.26 -14.17 -6.86
CA HIS A 129 0.83 -13.90 -8.18
C HIS A 129 0.74 -12.42 -8.55
N LEU A 130 -0.36 -11.79 -8.16
CA LEU A 130 -0.55 -10.37 -8.34
C LEU A 130 0.48 -9.55 -7.53
N ILE A 131 0.77 -9.98 -6.30
CA ILE A 131 1.77 -9.33 -5.45
C ILE A 131 3.18 -9.44 -6.05
N ASP A 132 3.55 -10.59 -6.59
CA ASP A 132 4.86 -10.76 -7.23
C ASP A 132 4.99 -9.83 -8.45
N PHE A 133 3.94 -9.71 -9.27
CA PHE A 133 3.90 -8.77 -10.38
C PHE A 133 4.08 -7.32 -9.94
N TYR A 134 3.32 -6.87 -8.92
CA TYR A 134 3.42 -5.49 -8.44
C TYR A 134 4.68 -5.21 -7.64
N LYS A 135 5.28 -6.21 -6.99
CA LYS A 135 6.55 -6.08 -6.26
C LYS A 135 7.69 -5.58 -7.17
N GLU A 136 7.82 -6.18 -8.35
CA GLU A 136 8.82 -5.76 -9.33
C GLU A 136 8.50 -4.35 -9.87
N ARG A 137 7.25 -4.13 -10.22
CA ARG A 137 6.80 -2.88 -10.83
C ARG A 137 6.88 -1.68 -9.89
N LEU A 138 6.48 -1.84 -8.66
CA LEU A 138 6.53 -0.79 -7.64
C LEU A 138 7.97 -0.49 -7.21
N ASN A 139 8.91 -1.42 -7.43
CA ASN A 139 10.30 -1.26 -6.99
C ASN A 139 10.37 -0.78 -5.52
N ILE A 140 9.65 -1.49 -4.64
CA ILE A 140 9.52 -1.12 -3.23
C ILE A 140 10.90 -1.09 -2.59
N PRO A 141 11.30 0.00 -1.93
CA PRO A 141 12.56 0.05 -1.20
C PRO A 141 12.63 -1.03 -0.13
N SER A 142 13.84 -1.46 0.24
CA SER A 142 13.99 -2.37 1.38
C SER A 142 13.55 -1.67 2.67
N LYS A 143 13.07 -2.45 3.64
CA LYS A 143 12.71 -1.94 4.97
C LYS A 143 13.88 -1.21 5.62
N LEU A 144 15.09 -1.75 5.48
CA LEU A 144 16.32 -1.12 5.95
C LEU A 144 16.48 0.30 5.37
N LYS A 145 16.29 0.46 4.06
CA LYS A 145 16.38 1.77 3.40
C LYS A 145 15.34 2.75 3.94
N ILE A 146 14.08 2.30 4.05
CA ILE A 146 12.97 3.15 4.54
C ILE A 146 13.27 3.65 5.96
N ILE A 147 13.70 2.75 6.86
CA ILE A 147 13.96 3.10 8.25
C ILE A 147 15.19 4.01 8.37
N ARG A 148 16.25 3.72 7.60
CA ARG A 148 17.43 4.58 7.56
C ARG A 148 17.11 6.01 7.11
N GLU A 149 16.35 6.15 6.03
CA GLU A 149 15.96 7.47 5.51
C GLU A 149 15.04 8.21 6.47
N LYS A 150 14.15 7.50 7.16
CA LYS A 150 13.32 8.06 8.24
C LYS A 150 14.16 8.61 9.40
N ASN A 151 15.30 7.98 9.71
CA ASN A 151 16.26 8.47 10.70
C ASN A 151 17.21 9.56 10.15
N GLY A 152 17.04 10.01 8.91
CA GLY A 152 17.86 11.06 8.30
C GLY A 152 19.29 10.63 7.97
N LEU A 153 19.58 9.34 7.98
CA LEU A 153 20.94 8.82 7.78
C LEU A 153 21.22 8.50 6.30
N SER A 154 22.43 8.83 5.85
CA SER A 154 22.98 8.29 4.60
C SER A 154 23.46 6.86 4.78
N GLN A 155 23.65 6.11 3.70
CA GLN A 155 24.24 4.76 3.74
C GLN A 155 25.65 4.76 4.36
N LYS A 156 26.43 5.82 4.13
CA LYS A 156 27.78 5.96 4.67
C LYS A 156 27.76 6.18 6.19
N GLU A 157 26.87 7.04 6.67
CA GLU A 157 26.70 7.28 8.11
C GLU A 157 26.24 6.02 8.83
N LEU A 158 25.26 5.29 8.28
CA LEU A 158 24.84 4.02 8.85
C LEU A 158 25.99 3.00 8.88
N ALA A 159 26.84 2.94 7.85
CA ALA A 159 27.99 2.06 7.81
C ALA A 159 29.00 2.39 8.92
N VAL A 160 29.24 3.67 9.17
CA VAL A 160 30.13 4.13 10.25
C VAL A 160 29.54 3.81 11.63
N LEU A 161 28.26 4.13 11.84
CA LEU A 161 27.58 3.89 13.14
C LEU A 161 27.52 2.40 13.52
N THR A 162 27.28 1.55 12.53
CA THR A 162 27.10 0.10 12.76
C THR A 162 28.39 -0.69 12.63
N ASN A 163 29.47 -0.10 12.14
CA ASN A 163 30.70 -0.77 11.73
C ASN A 163 30.48 -1.91 10.72
N ILE A 164 29.37 -1.83 9.93
CA ILE A 164 29.07 -2.76 8.86
C ILE A 164 29.59 -2.17 7.54
N PRO A 165 30.29 -2.96 6.70
CA PRO A 165 30.81 -2.44 5.44
C PRO A 165 29.72 -1.81 4.58
N LEU A 166 29.98 -0.64 4.03
CA LEU A 166 29.04 0.09 3.15
C LEU A 166 28.50 -0.78 2.01
N ARG A 167 29.33 -1.67 1.46
CA ARG A 167 28.92 -2.63 0.43
C ARG A 167 27.80 -3.54 0.92
N THR A 168 27.90 -4.01 2.16
CA THR A 168 26.90 -4.90 2.78
C THR A 168 25.57 -4.16 2.97
N ILE A 169 25.60 -2.92 3.47
CA ILE A 169 24.40 -2.07 3.60
C ILE A 169 23.75 -1.86 2.22
N LYS A 170 24.55 -1.52 1.20
CA LYS A 170 24.05 -1.36 -0.17
C LYS A 170 23.40 -2.65 -0.68
N SER A 171 24.01 -3.81 -0.45
CA SER A 171 23.49 -5.10 -0.89
C SER A 171 22.13 -5.42 -0.22
N TYR A 172 21.97 -5.13 1.07
CA TYR A 172 20.68 -5.29 1.77
C TYR A 172 19.63 -4.30 1.26
N GLU A 173 19.99 -3.04 1.05
CA GLU A 173 19.06 -2.05 0.53
C GLU A 173 18.62 -2.29 -0.92
N GLN A 174 19.51 -2.83 -1.73
CA GLN A 174 19.23 -3.24 -3.11
C GLN A 174 18.57 -4.62 -3.21
N LYS A 175 18.37 -5.31 -2.07
CA LYS A 175 17.81 -6.67 -2.00
C LYS A 175 18.60 -7.72 -2.81
N THR A 176 19.86 -7.44 -3.14
CA THR A 176 20.77 -8.42 -3.77
C THR A 176 21.22 -9.49 -2.77
N VAL A 177 21.17 -9.18 -1.49
CA VAL A 177 21.35 -10.11 -0.38
C VAL A 177 20.14 -9.98 0.55
N ASP A 178 19.58 -11.12 0.91
CA ASP A 178 18.43 -11.20 1.82
C ASP A 178 18.89 -10.94 3.28
N ILE A 179 18.44 -9.84 3.88
CA ILE A 179 18.78 -9.46 5.24
C ILE A 179 18.25 -10.47 6.28
N SER A 180 17.18 -11.21 5.98
CA SER A 180 16.64 -12.23 6.88
C SER A 180 17.60 -13.43 7.08
N LYS A 181 18.57 -13.58 6.17
CA LYS A 181 19.62 -14.59 6.22
C LYS A 181 20.95 -14.07 6.78
N ALA A 182 20.96 -12.82 7.21
CA ALA A 182 22.16 -12.24 7.83
C ALA A 182 22.42 -12.84 9.22
N GLN A 183 23.66 -12.69 9.68
CA GLN A 183 23.99 -13.04 11.08
C GLN A 183 23.16 -12.19 12.03
N VAL A 184 22.69 -12.80 13.11
CA VAL A 184 21.82 -12.13 14.12
C VAL A 184 22.47 -10.87 14.65
N GLU A 185 23.78 -10.89 14.90
CA GLU A 185 24.56 -9.75 15.37
C GLU A 185 24.47 -8.56 14.39
N THR A 186 24.52 -8.83 13.08
CA THR A 186 24.40 -7.79 12.05
C THR A 186 23.05 -7.11 12.10
N VAL A 187 21.97 -7.92 12.16
CA VAL A 187 20.60 -7.38 12.20
C VAL A 187 20.34 -6.65 13.50
N TYR A 188 20.85 -7.18 14.62
CA TYR A 188 20.75 -6.57 15.94
C TYR A 188 21.41 -5.18 15.99
N VAL A 189 22.64 -5.05 15.46
CA VAL A 189 23.35 -3.76 15.43
C VAL A 189 22.59 -2.75 14.56
N LEU A 190 22.10 -3.16 13.40
CA LEU A 190 21.26 -2.32 12.54
C LEU A 190 20.00 -1.86 13.27
N ALA A 191 19.28 -2.76 13.91
CA ALA A 191 18.05 -2.45 14.65
C ALA A 191 18.29 -1.46 15.79
N ARG A 192 19.38 -1.67 16.55
CA ARG A 192 19.77 -0.80 17.64
C ARG A 192 20.09 0.62 17.17
N GLU A 193 20.96 0.77 16.17
CA GLU A 193 21.37 2.08 15.67
C GLU A 193 20.23 2.82 14.95
N LEU A 194 19.27 2.09 14.39
CA LEU A 194 18.08 2.65 13.74
C LEU A 194 16.89 2.82 14.69
N ASN A 195 17.06 2.48 15.98
CA ASN A 195 16.02 2.54 17.01
C ASN A 195 14.70 1.87 16.57
N CYS A 196 14.82 0.64 16.05
CA CYS A 196 13.70 -0.19 15.61
C CYS A 196 13.86 -1.64 16.11
N LYS A 197 12.85 -2.48 15.90
CA LYS A 197 12.94 -3.90 16.22
C LYS A 197 13.61 -4.67 15.08
N ILE A 198 14.15 -5.85 15.37
CA ILE A 198 14.71 -6.76 14.35
C ILE A 198 13.66 -7.10 13.29
N GLU A 199 12.42 -7.37 13.72
CA GLU A 199 11.28 -7.71 12.85
C GLU A 199 10.90 -6.58 11.89
N ASP A 200 11.28 -5.35 12.20
CA ASP A 200 11.06 -4.20 11.34
C ASP A 200 12.01 -4.18 10.13
N LEU A 201 13.12 -4.92 10.20
CA LEU A 201 14.15 -4.98 9.16
C LEU A 201 14.04 -6.19 8.24
N ILE A 202 13.44 -7.29 8.72
CA ILE A 202 13.35 -8.59 8.02
C ILE A 202 11.96 -8.87 7.41
#